data_a3ef09ffc90ae7051d9edf466ed12275
#
_entry.id   a3ef09ffc90ae7051d9edf466ed12275
#
_cell.length_a   1.000
_cell.length_b   1.000
_cell.length_c   1.000
_cell.angle_alpha   90.00
_cell.angle_beta   90.00
_cell.angle_gamma   90.00
#
_symmetry.space_group_name_H-M   'P 1'
#
loop_
_entity.id
_entity.type
_entity.pdbx_description
1 polymer ?
#
loop_
_entity_poly.entity_id
_entity_poly.type
_entity_poly.pdbx_seq_one_letter_code
_entity_poly.pdbx_strand_id
1 'polypeptide(L)'
;MSEVEIYSQLSNSLSTTALFGIMWAFLLWVAGRSASVAIESDAGIVMKIAVTVFGLVSLFQFNLSASYVRFGFETAAHSLAVLKESGADLSARALSSIEAMNGSTDVPQFSLMPEPVSYTHLRAHET
;
A
#
# COMPACT_ATOMS: atom_id res chain seq x y z
N MET A 1 -17.06 14.15 -9.89
CA MET A 1 -16.91 12.76 -9.43
C MET A 1 -17.91 12.54 -8.30
N SER A 2 -18.65 11.46 -8.32
CA SER A 2 -19.60 11.12 -7.26
C SER A 2 -18.97 10.23 -6.19
N GLU A 3 -19.57 10.15 -5.00
CA GLU A 3 -19.14 9.26 -3.93
C GLU A 3 -19.05 7.79 -4.40
N VAL A 4 -20.05 7.34 -5.19
CA VAL A 4 -20.09 5.98 -5.74
C VAL A 4 -18.91 5.71 -6.69
N GLU A 5 -18.56 6.67 -7.52
CA GLU A 5 -17.41 6.54 -8.44
C GLU A 5 -16.09 6.43 -7.67
N ILE A 6 -15.91 7.22 -6.60
CA ILE A 6 -14.71 7.16 -5.74
C ILE A 6 -14.55 5.77 -5.13
N TYR A 7 -15.62 5.22 -4.55
CA TYR A 7 -15.57 3.87 -3.98
C TYR A 7 -15.39 2.77 -5.03
N SER A 8 -15.97 2.93 -6.22
CA SER A 8 -15.77 2.00 -7.32
C SER A 8 -14.32 1.99 -7.80
N GLN A 9 -13.69 3.16 -7.96
CA GLN A 9 -12.28 3.27 -8.33
C GLN A 9 -11.37 2.67 -7.26
N LEU A 10 -11.64 2.95 -5.97
CA LEU A 10 -10.92 2.36 -4.85
C LEU A 10 -11.02 0.83 -4.88
N SER A 11 -12.23 0.29 -5.02
CA SER A 11 -12.46 -1.16 -5.07
C SER A 11 -11.71 -1.82 -6.22
N ASN A 12 -11.74 -1.23 -7.41
CA ASN A 12 -11.01 -1.74 -8.58
C ASN A 12 -9.50 -1.70 -8.38
N SER A 13 -8.98 -0.60 -7.85
CA SER A 13 -7.56 -0.44 -7.54
C SER A 13 -7.10 -1.45 -6.49
N LEU A 14 -7.86 -1.63 -5.41
CA LEU A 14 -7.55 -2.59 -4.35
C LEU A 14 -7.58 -4.02 -4.86
N SER A 15 -8.58 -4.39 -5.68
CA SER A 15 -8.68 -5.74 -6.25
C SER A 15 -7.47 -6.06 -7.13
N THR A 16 -7.09 -5.14 -8.01
CA THR A 16 -5.91 -5.29 -8.87
C THR A 16 -4.63 -5.41 -8.03
N THR A 17 -4.44 -4.51 -7.07
CA THR A 17 -3.25 -4.52 -6.23
C THR A 17 -3.19 -5.75 -5.32
N ALA A 18 -4.34 -6.25 -4.83
CA ALA A 18 -4.40 -7.46 -4.05
C ALA A 18 -3.96 -8.70 -4.84
N LEU A 19 -4.35 -8.81 -6.12
CA LEU A 19 -3.90 -9.89 -7.00
C LEU A 19 -2.37 -9.87 -7.17
N PHE A 20 -1.79 -8.71 -7.42
CA PHE A 20 -0.33 -8.55 -7.47
C PHE A 20 0.33 -8.89 -6.12
N GLY A 21 -0.26 -8.45 -5.01
CA GLY A 21 0.22 -8.75 -3.66
C GLY A 21 0.27 -10.25 -3.37
N ILE A 22 -0.78 -10.99 -3.73
CA ILE A 22 -0.84 -12.45 -3.60
C ILE A 22 0.23 -13.11 -4.46
N MET A 23 0.39 -12.68 -5.71
CA MET A 23 1.42 -13.20 -6.61
C MET A 23 2.83 -13.01 -6.01
N TRP A 24 3.14 -11.82 -5.53
CA TRP A 24 4.46 -11.53 -4.95
C TRP A 24 4.68 -12.23 -3.62
N ALA A 25 3.64 -12.41 -2.80
CA ALA A 25 3.72 -13.22 -1.58
C ALA A 25 4.06 -14.69 -1.91
N PHE A 26 3.44 -15.24 -2.95
CA PHE A 26 3.78 -16.58 -3.44
C PHE A 26 5.22 -16.66 -3.94
N LEU A 27 5.68 -15.66 -4.71
CA LEU A 27 7.06 -15.62 -5.19
C LEU A 27 8.09 -15.48 -4.05
N LEU A 28 7.75 -14.77 -2.97
CA LEU A 28 8.57 -14.75 -1.75
C LEU A 28 8.68 -16.13 -1.11
N TRP A 29 7.59 -16.88 -1.03
CA TRP A 29 7.62 -18.25 -0.55
C TRP A 29 8.51 -19.15 -1.45
N VAL A 30 8.38 -19.02 -2.79
CA VAL A 30 9.23 -19.72 -3.75
C VAL A 30 10.70 -19.34 -3.55
N ALA A 31 11.00 -18.06 -3.37
CA ALA A 31 12.37 -17.59 -3.12
C ALA A 31 12.95 -18.20 -1.84
N GLY A 32 12.19 -18.23 -0.75
CA GLY A 32 12.61 -18.85 0.50
C GLY A 32 12.87 -20.36 0.35
N ARG A 33 11.98 -21.07 -0.36
CA ARG A 33 12.18 -22.50 -0.64
C ARG A 33 13.41 -22.76 -1.53
N SER A 34 13.60 -21.92 -2.54
CA SER A 34 14.80 -22.01 -3.42
C SER A 34 16.08 -21.75 -2.65
N ALA A 35 16.08 -20.81 -1.70
CA ALA A 35 17.24 -20.56 -0.84
C ALA A 35 17.56 -21.77 0.04
N SER A 36 16.56 -22.39 0.67
CA SER A 36 16.77 -23.62 1.46
C SER A 36 17.39 -24.73 0.61
N VAL A 37 16.83 -24.99 -0.57
CA VAL A 37 17.37 -26.01 -1.48
C VAL A 37 18.80 -25.69 -1.93
N ALA A 38 19.12 -24.44 -2.24
CA ALA A 38 20.46 -24.02 -2.64
C ALA A 38 21.49 -24.21 -1.51
N ILE A 39 21.08 -24.08 -0.25
CA ILE A 39 21.94 -24.33 0.91
C ILE A 39 22.10 -25.83 1.13
N GLU A 40 21.02 -26.58 1.15
CA GLU A 40 21.01 -28.03 1.41
C GLU A 40 21.79 -28.83 0.34
N SER A 41 21.74 -28.40 -0.93
CA SER A 41 22.45 -29.02 -2.05
C SER A 41 23.88 -28.53 -2.25
N ASP A 42 24.38 -27.66 -1.37
CA ASP A 42 25.67 -26.96 -1.52
C ASP A 42 25.87 -26.35 -2.93
N ALA A 43 24.84 -25.67 -3.40
CA ALA A 43 24.82 -25.06 -4.73
C ALA A 43 25.98 -24.06 -4.89
N GLY A 44 26.50 -23.96 -6.11
CA GLY A 44 27.57 -23.03 -6.44
C GLY A 44 27.19 -21.57 -6.22
N ILE A 45 28.20 -20.70 -6.14
CA ILE A 45 28.06 -19.28 -5.80
C ILE A 45 27.06 -18.54 -6.73
N VAL A 46 27.05 -18.88 -8.01
CA VAL A 46 26.17 -18.26 -9.02
C VAL A 46 24.69 -18.51 -8.67
N MET A 47 24.35 -19.74 -8.27
CA MET A 47 22.98 -20.08 -7.85
C MET A 47 22.60 -19.35 -6.57
N LYS A 48 23.50 -19.28 -5.60
CA LYS A 48 23.28 -18.56 -4.34
C LYS A 48 23.01 -17.06 -4.60
N ILE A 49 23.77 -16.44 -5.49
CA ILE A 49 23.54 -15.04 -5.91
C ILE A 49 22.18 -14.89 -6.61
N ALA A 50 21.86 -15.77 -7.57
CA ALA A 50 20.60 -15.69 -8.31
C ALA A 50 19.39 -15.79 -7.40
N VAL A 51 19.39 -16.72 -6.44
CA VAL A 51 18.30 -16.90 -5.47
C VAL A 51 18.19 -15.68 -4.54
N THR A 52 19.32 -15.11 -4.12
CA THR A 52 19.33 -13.90 -3.29
C THR A 52 18.72 -12.71 -4.04
N VAL A 53 19.15 -12.47 -5.27
CA VAL A 53 18.59 -11.39 -6.11
C VAL A 53 17.09 -11.59 -6.33
N PHE A 54 16.67 -12.81 -6.64
CA PHE A 54 15.25 -13.13 -6.80
C PHE A 54 14.43 -12.84 -5.53
N GLY A 55 14.95 -13.21 -4.36
CA GLY A 55 14.30 -12.92 -3.08
C GLY A 55 14.18 -11.42 -2.79
N LEU A 56 15.25 -10.66 -3.04
CA LEU A 56 15.26 -9.21 -2.86
C LEU A 56 14.26 -8.50 -3.80
N VAL A 57 14.21 -8.90 -5.07
CA VAL A 57 13.25 -8.36 -6.05
C VAL A 57 11.81 -8.67 -5.61
N SER A 58 11.55 -9.91 -5.20
CA SER A 58 10.22 -10.32 -4.74
C SER A 58 9.79 -9.55 -3.49
N LEU A 59 10.69 -9.33 -2.53
CA LEU A 59 10.43 -8.53 -1.33
C LEU A 59 10.13 -7.06 -1.68
N PHE A 60 10.94 -6.48 -2.58
CA PHE A 60 10.72 -5.10 -3.04
C PHE A 60 9.35 -4.94 -3.69
N GLN A 61 8.97 -5.84 -4.58
CA GLN A 61 7.69 -5.81 -5.27
C GLN A 61 6.51 -6.05 -4.34
N PHE A 62 6.67 -6.91 -3.33
CA PHE A 62 5.66 -7.09 -2.30
C PHE A 62 5.44 -5.80 -1.50
N ASN A 63 6.54 -5.13 -1.09
CA ASN A 63 6.47 -3.84 -0.40
C ASN A 63 5.85 -2.74 -1.29
N LEU A 64 6.19 -2.73 -2.57
CA LEU A 64 5.59 -1.83 -3.56
C LEU A 64 4.07 -2.01 -3.65
N SER A 65 3.59 -3.26 -3.67
CA SER A 65 2.14 -3.56 -3.66
C SER A 65 1.46 -3.01 -2.40
N ALA A 66 2.08 -3.14 -1.23
CA ALA A 66 1.57 -2.58 0.02
C ALA A 66 1.50 -1.04 -0.02
N SER A 67 2.50 -0.39 -0.62
CA SER A 67 2.51 1.07 -0.82
C SER A 67 1.39 1.54 -1.75
N TYR A 68 1.08 0.80 -2.79
CA TYR A 68 -0.07 1.09 -3.68
C TYR A 68 -1.41 0.95 -2.97
N VAL A 69 -1.57 -0.04 -2.08
CA VAL A 69 -2.79 -0.16 -1.26
C VAL A 69 -2.99 1.09 -0.42
N ARG A 70 -1.95 1.51 0.31
CA ARG A 70 -2.00 2.72 1.13
C ARG A 70 -2.33 3.95 0.30
N PHE A 71 -1.61 4.17 -0.80
CA PHE A 71 -1.84 5.28 -1.72
C PHE A 71 -3.25 5.30 -2.29
N GLY A 72 -3.84 4.12 -2.56
CA GLY A 72 -5.23 4.00 -2.98
C GLY A 72 -6.23 4.53 -1.94
N PHE A 73 -6.02 4.20 -0.68
CA PHE A 73 -6.85 4.74 0.43
C PHE A 73 -6.66 6.25 0.61
N GLU A 74 -5.42 6.74 0.58
CA GLU A 74 -5.12 8.17 0.69
C GLU A 74 -5.76 8.98 -0.46
N THR A 75 -5.69 8.45 -1.69
CA THR A 75 -6.32 9.07 -2.87
C THR A 75 -7.85 9.09 -2.76
N ALA A 76 -8.46 8.02 -2.27
CA ALA A 76 -9.90 7.98 -2.04
C ALA A 76 -10.33 8.98 -0.96
N ALA A 77 -9.61 9.04 0.15
CA ALA A 77 -9.87 9.99 1.23
C ALA A 77 -9.73 11.45 0.78
N HIS A 78 -8.68 11.75 -0.02
CA HIS A 78 -8.50 13.06 -0.65
C HIS A 78 -9.69 13.41 -1.57
N SER A 79 -10.08 12.49 -2.45
CA SER A 79 -11.21 12.72 -3.37
C SER A 79 -12.53 12.96 -2.63
N LEU A 80 -12.78 12.25 -1.53
CA LEU A 80 -13.95 12.49 -0.66
C LEU A 80 -13.86 13.84 0.05
N ALA A 81 -12.68 14.25 0.51
CA ALA A 81 -12.48 15.54 1.15
C ALA A 81 -12.72 16.71 0.17
N VAL A 82 -12.21 16.61 -1.05
CA VAL A 82 -12.47 17.59 -2.13
C VAL A 82 -13.96 17.64 -2.49
N LEU A 83 -14.62 16.49 -2.57
CA LEU A 83 -16.06 16.42 -2.85
C LEU A 83 -16.89 17.09 -1.73
N LYS A 84 -16.49 16.90 -0.45
CA LYS A 84 -17.09 17.57 0.70
C LYS A 84 -16.92 19.09 0.61
N GLU A 85 -15.72 19.56 0.28
CA GLU A 85 -15.43 20.99 0.17
C GLU A 85 -16.21 21.66 -0.97
N SER A 86 -16.50 20.93 -2.05
CA SER A 86 -17.38 21.42 -3.13
C SER A 86 -18.85 21.57 -2.75
N GLY A 87 -19.23 21.23 -1.52
CA GLY A 87 -20.59 21.35 -1.00
C GLY A 87 -21.50 20.17 -1.32
N ALA A 88 -20.93 19.04 -1.76
CA ALA A 88 -21.71 17.82 -1.99
C ALA A 88 -22.18 17.21 -0.65
N ASP A 89 -23.41 16.71 -0.65
CA ASP A 89 -23.97 15.99 0.49
C ASP A 89 -23.41 14.57 0.52
N LEU A 90 -22.56 14.28 1.50
CA LEU A 90 -21.87 13.00 1.64
C LEU A 90 -22.59 12.10 2.64
N SER A 91 -22.56 10.79 2.40
CA SER A 91 -23.05 9.80 3.35
C SER A 91 -22.26 9.83 4.67
N ALA A 92 -22.88 9.37 5.76
CA ALA A 92 -22.20 9.22 7.05
C ALA A 92 -20.95 8.31 6.95
N ARG A 93 -20.98 7.33 6.04
CA ARG A 93 -19.84 6.45 5.76
C ARG A 93 -18.68 7.21 5.12
N ALA A 94 -18.96 8.09 4.16
CA ALA A 94 -17.93 8.89 3.52
C ALA A 94 -17.28 9.86 4.52
N LEU A 95 -18.05 10.49 5.39
CA LEU A 95 -17.55 11.36 6.44
C LEU A 95 -16.63 10.60 7.42
N SER A 96 -17.06 9.42 7.87
CA SER A 96 -16.22 8.57 8.75
C SER A 96 -14.96 8.08 8.06
N SER A 97 -15.00 7.85 6.74
CA SER A 97 -13.82 7.46 5.96
C SER A 97 -12.79 8.59 5.87
N ILE A 98 -13.23 9.84 5.69
CA ILE A 98 -12.34 11.01 5.71
C ILE A 98 -11.63 11.12 7.06
N GLU A 99 -12.36 10.98 8.17
CA GLU A 99 -11.79 11.04 9.52
C GLU A 99 -10.81 9.89 9.78
N ALA A 100 -11.21 8.65 9.47
CA ALA A 100 -10.39 7.46 9.74
C ALA A 100 -9.08 7.45 8.95
N MET A 101 -9.07 8.00 7.74
CA MET A 101 -7.91 8.06 6.86
C MET A 101 -7.19 9.42 6.89
N ASN A 102 -7.61 10.33 7.78
CA ASN A 102 -7.08 11.69 7.90
C ASN A 102 -7.09 12.43 6.54
N GLY A 103 -8.18 12.26 5.77
CA GLY A 103 -8.31 12.81 4.42
C GLY A 103 -8.29 14.33 4.44
N SER A 104 -7.47 14.91 3.59
CA SER A 104 -7.34 16.35 3.37
C SER A 104 -7.47 16.68 1.89
N THR A 105 -7.58 17.96 1.57
CA THR A 105 -7.57 18.46 0.19
C THR A 105 -6.16 18.57 -0.40
N ASP A 106 -5.14 18.27 0.39
CA ASP A 106 -3.77 18.17 -0.09
C ASP A 106 -3.60 16.91 -0.95
N VAL A 107 -2.94 17.05 -2.08
CA VAL A 107 -2.73 15.94 -3.01
C VAL A 107 -1.81 14.90 -2.38
N PRO A 108 -2.26 13.64 -2.23
CA PRO A 108 -1.43 12.60 -1.66
C PRO A 108 -0.22 12.29 -2.55
N GLN A 109 0.93 12.07 -1.92
CA GLN A 109 2.16 11.71 -2.61
C GLN A 109 2.46 10.22 -2.41
N PHE A 110 2.83 9.56 -3.51
CA PHE A 110 3.26 8.17 -3.44
C PHE A 110 4.59 8.06 -2.69
N SER A 111 4.65 7.19 -1.68
CA SER A 111 5.86 6.89 -0.93
C SER A 111 6.05 5.38 -0.77
N LEU A 112 7.27 4.90 -1.02
CA LEU A 112 7.68 3.51 -0.79
C LEU A 112 7.97 3.22 0.68
N MET A 113 8.32 4.25 1.45
CA MET A 113 8.54 4.11 2.88
C MET A 113 7.25 4.44 3.62
N PRO A 114 6.87 3.65 4.66
CA PRO A 114 5.88 4.13 5.60
C PRO A 114 6.42 5.44 6.17
N GLU A 115 5.64 6.51 6.07
CA GLU A 115 5.98 7.71 6.82
C GLU A 115 6.17 7.32 8.28
N PRO A 116 7.26 7.74 8.93
CA PRO A 116 7.33 7.60 10.38
C PRO A 116 6.04 8.22 10.90
N VAL A 117 5.27 7.45 11.67
CA VAL A 117 4.04 7.92 12.32
C VAL A 117 4.40 9.28 12.88
N SER A 118 3.87 10.33 12.22
CA SER A 118 4.36 11.67 12.50
C SER A 118 4.07 11.95 13.97
N TYR A 119 5.10 12.20 14.73
CA TYR A 119 5.04 12.62 16.14
C TYR A 119 4.20 13.88 16.36
N THR A 120 3.55 14.39 15.32
CA THR A 120 2.63 15.52 15.36
C THR A 120 1.43 15.28 16.26
N HIS A 121 0.98 14.03 16.48
CA HIS A 121 -0.06 13.74 17.45
C HIS A 121 0.42 13.85 18.92
N LEU A 122 1.71 13.68 19.19
CA LEU A 122 2.24 13.85 20.55
C LEU A 122 2.43 15.33 20.91
N ARG A 123 2.60 16.22 19.94
CA ARG A 123 2.75 17.66 20.19
C ARG A 123 1.42 18.39 20.46
N ALA A 124 0.29 17.83 20.06
CA ALA A 124 -1.03 18.43 20.30
C ALA A 124 -1.52 18.27 21.75
N HIS A 125 -0.86 17.44 22.57
CA HIS A 125 -1.19 17.24 23.98
C HIS A 125 -0.25 17.98 24.97
N GLU A 126 0.73 18.73 24.48
CA GLU A 126 1.67 19.48 25.33
C GLU A 126 1.43 21.01 25.35
N THR A 127 0.30 21.46 24.84
CA THR A 127 -0.13 22.87 25.00
C THR A 127 -1.43 22.98 25.75
#